data_8d6e5e81a09b23a32411b26541f336ca
#
_entry.id   8d6e5e81a09b23a32411b26541f336ca
#
_cell.length_a   1.000
_cell.length_b   1.000
_cell.length_c   1.000
_cell.angle_alpha   90.00
_cell.angle_beta   90.00
_cell.angle_gamma   90.00
#
_symmetry.space_group_name_H-M   'P 1'
#
loop_
_entity.id
_entity.type
_entity.pdbx_description
1 polymer ?
#
loop_
_entity_poly.entity_id
_entity_poly.type
_entity_poly.pdbx_seq_one_letter_code
_entity_poly.pdbx_strand_id
1 'polypeptide(L)'
;MTLGVPPSAQMEVAEQVTAVMVRRIADAVVLGEVLKDERINALCLGPALGLGAREAALVACALEKGTQGRAPSVVLDADALTLLAADTSLFANLHENCVLTPHAGEFARLFPDIAEKLNAPATSGPAYSKVDATR
;
A
#
# COMPACT_ATOMS: atom_id res chain seq x y z
N MET A 1 -0.16 -6.83 17.24
CA MET A 1 -0.01 -6.81 15.78
C MET A 1 -0.67 -8.06 15.20
N THR A 2 -1.34 -7.93 14.05
CA THR A 2 -1.97 -9.05 13.35
C THR A 2 -1.40 -9.14 11.94
N LEU A 3 -1.01 -10.31 11.51
CA LEU A 3 -0.54 -10.60 10.16
C LEU A 3 -1.69 -11.26 9.37
N GLY A 4 -2.16 -10.57 8.33
CA GLY A 4 -3.11 -11.12 7.38
C GLY A 4 -2.41 -11.95 6.31
N VAL A 5 -2.82 -13.18 6.11
CA VAL A 5 -2.20 -14.10 5.17
C VAL A 5 -3.24 -14.76 4.25
N PRO A 6 -2.89 -15.09 2.99
CA PRO A 6 -3.77 -15.88 2.14
C PRO A 6 -3.97 -17.29 2.71
N PRO A 7 -5.08 -17.96 2.38
CA PRO A 7 -5.34 -19.31 2.85
C PRO A 7 -4.21 -20.33 2.60
N SER A 8 -3.51 -20.18 1.47
CA SER A 8 -2.42 -21.04 1.07
C SER A 8 -1.15 -20.92 1.92
N ALA A 9 -0.91 -19.77 2.53
CA ALA A 9 0.31 -19.49 3.32
C ALA A 9 0.08 -19.58 4.84
N GLN A 10 -1.15 -19.83 5.29
CA GLN A 10 -1.49 -19.72 6.72
C GLN A 10 -0.67 -20.67 7.60
N MET A 11 -0.51 -21.92 7.21
CA MET A 11 0.22 -22.90 8.02
C MET A 11 1.71 -22.59 8.05
N GLU A 12 2.31 -22.32 6.90
CA GLU A 12 3.73 -21.99 6.78
C GLU A 12 4.10 -20.75 7.60
N VAL A 13 3.30 -19.70 7.52
CA VAL A 13 3.53 -18.47 8.30
C VAL A 13 3.32 -18.71 9.78
N ALA A 14 2.29 -19.48 10.17
CA ALA A 14 2.02 -19.77 11.57
C ALA A 14 3.16 -20.53 12.26
N GLU A 15 3.90 -21.37 11.52
CA GLU A 15 5.06 -22.10 12.04
C GLU A 15 6.27 -21.18 12.28
N GLN A 16 6.34 -20.03 11.60
CA GLN A 16 7.50 -19.13 11.65
C GLN A 16 7.32 -17.97 12.63
N VAL A 17 6.09 -17.65 13.04
CA VAL A 17 5.83 -16.50 13.93
C VAL A 17 5.33 -16.96 15.30
N THR A 18 5.92 -16.43 16.36
CA THR A 18 5.62 -16.85 17.75
C THR A 18 4.84 -15.82 18.56
N ALA A 19 4.93 -14.54 18.22
CA ALA A 19 4.34 -13.44 19.00
C ALA A 19 3.40 -12.53 18.18
N VAL A 20 2.97 -13.00 17.02
CA VAL A 20 2.10 -12.26 16.09
C VAL A 20 0.84 -13.08 15.87
N MET A 21 -0.33 -12.46 15.97
CA MET A 21 -1.57 -13.11 15.59
C MET A 21 -1.62 -13.29 14.07
N VAL A 22 -1.86 -14.52 13.62
CA VAL A 22 -2.05 -14.81 12.19
C VAL A 22 -3.53 -14.89 11.90
N ARG A 23 -3.98 -14.15 10.88
CA ARG A 23 -5.36 -14.16 10.43
C ARG A 23 -5.45 -14.51 8.96
N ARG A 24 -6.30 -15.46 8.63
CA ARG A 24 -6.60 -15.83 7.26
C ARG A 24 -7.44 -14.74 6.60
N ILE A 25 -6.93 -14.16 5.52
CA ILE A 25 -7.62 -13.17 4.68
C ILE A 25 -7.80 -13.79 3.30
N ALA A 26 -8.97 -14.37 3.06
CA ALA A 26 -9.26 -15.04 1.80
C ALA A 26 -9.47 -14.03 0.66
N ASP A 27 -10.17 -12.93 0.95
CA ASP A 27 -10.59 -11.92 -0.01
C ASP A 27 -10.88 -10.56 0.66
N ALA A 28 -11.34 -9.59 -0.12
CA ALA A 28 -11.68 -8.26 0.34
C ALA A 28 -12.87 -8.25 1.31
N VAL A 29 -13.81 -9.19 1.20
CA VAL A 29 -14.96 -9.30 2.11
C VAL A 29 -14.47 -9.65 3.51
N VAL A 30 -13.61 -10.66 3.61
CA VAL A 30 -13.00 -11.05 4.90
C VAL A 30 -12.15 -9.93 5.47
N LEU A 31 -11.39 -9.22 4.63
CA LEU A 31 -10.64 -8.04 5.08
C LEU A 31 -11.58 -6.97 5.64
N GLY A 32 -12.67 -6.66 4.94
CA GLY A 32 -13.68 -5.70 5.39
C GLY A 32 -14.29 -6.06 6.76
N GLU A 33 -14.56 -7.35 7.00
CA GLU A 33 -15.05 -7.82 8.31
C GLU A 33 -13.98 -7.64 9.41
N VAL A 34 -12.72 -7.91 9.11
CA VAL A 34 -11.62 -7.69 10.05
C VAL A 34 -11.47 -6.21 10.41
N LEU A 35 -11.64 -5.33 9.43
CA LEU A 35 -11.51 -3.88 9.61
C LEU A 35 -12.69 -3.23 10.35
N LYS A 36 -13.74 -3.98 10.69
CA LYS A 36 -14.78 -3.52 11.62
C LYS A 36 -14.28 -3.41 13.06
N ASP A 37 -13.16 -4.04 13.39
CA ASP A 37 -12.52 -3.91 14.69
C ASP A 37 -11.84 -2.54 14.80
N GLU A 38 -12.46 -1.61 15.52
CA GLU A 38 -11.99 -0.23 15.71
C GLU A 38 -10.62 -0.11 16.38
N ARG A 39 -10.10 -1.19 16.94
CA ARG A 39 -8.74 -1.24 17.52
C ARG A 39 -7.66 -1.28 16.43
N ILE A 40 -8.04 -1.66 15.21
CA ILE A 40 -7.15 -1.61 14.05
C ILE A 40 -7.09 -0.16 13.56
N ASN A 41 -6.00 0.53 13.87
CA ASN A 41 -5.80 1.93 13.55
C ASN A 41 -4.73 2.17 12.47
N ALA A 42 -4.05 1.12 12.05
CA ALA A 42 -3.07 1.18 10.97
C ALA A 42 -3.03 -0.14 10.20
N LEU A 43 -2.80 -0.03 8.90
CA LEU A 43 -2.62 -1.14 7.96
C LEU A 43 -1.30 -0.98 7.23
N CYS A 44 -0.65 -2.09 6.91
CA CYS A 44 0.46 -2.12 5.98
C CYS A 44 0.15 -3.19 4.93
N LEU A 45 0.14 -2.80 3.65
CA LEU A 45 -0.11 -3.69 2.51
C LEU A 45 1.00 -3.55 1.48
N GLY A 46 1.37 -4.68 0.90
CA GLY A 46 2.24 -4.68 -0.28
C GLY A 46 3.31 -5.75 -0.27
N PRO A 47 4.16 -5.87 0.77
CA PRO A 47 5.20 -6.89 0.77
C PRO A 47 4.63 -8.30 0.57
N ALA A 48 5.06 -8.97 -0.51
CA ALA A 48 4.60 -10.31 -0.89
C ALA A 48 3.06 -10.44 -1.04
N LEU A 49 2.38 -9.35 -1.39
CA LEU A 49 0.93 -9.33 -1.56
C LEU A 49 0.50 -10.11 -2.81
N GLY A 50 1.22 -9.90 -3.93
CA GLY A 50 0.86 -10.37 -5.27
C GLY A 50 0.18 -9.26 -6.10
N LEU A 51 -0.01 -9.56 -7.40
CA LEU A 51 -0.47 -8.58 -8.40
C LEU A 51 -1.79 -9.00 -9.08
N GLY A 52 -2.53 -9.93 -8.50
CA GLY A 52 -3.78 -10.44 -9.06
C GLY A 52 -4.99 -9.55 -8.76
N ALA A 53 -6.12 -9.90 -9.36
CA ALA A 53 -7.38 -9.19 -9.14
C ALA A 53 -7.85 -9.27 -7.67
N ARG A 54 -7.55 -10.37 -6.98
CA ARG A 54 -7.83 -10.52 -5.55
C ARG A 54 -7.06 -9.48 -4.73
N GLU A 55 -5.78 -9.32 -5.03
CA GLU A 55 -4.89 -8.41 -4.35
C GLU A 55 -5.28 -6.95 -4.59
N ALA A 56 -5.63 -6.61 -5.82
CA ALA A 56 -6.19 -5.31 -6.17
C ALA A 56 -7.48 -5.00 -5.38
N ALA A 57 -8.36 -5.99 -5.21
CA ALA A 57 -9.57 -5.83 -4.39
C ALA A 57 -9.26 -5.65 -2.89
N LEU A 58 -8.19 -6.27 -2.37
CA LEU A 58 -7.74 -6.04 -0.99
C LEU A 58 -7.25 -4.61 -0.80
N VAL A 59 -6.46 -4.08 -1.75
CA VAL A 59 -6.00 -2.69 -1.73
C VAL A 59 -7.20 -1.73 -1.80
N ALA A 60 -8.13 -1.96 -2.72
CA ALA A 60 -9.35 -1.16 -2.84
C ALA A 60 -10.14 -1.13 -1.53
N CYS A 61 -10.38 -2.29 -0.90
CA CYS A 61 -11.09 -2.39 0.38
C CYS A 61 -10.37 -1.61 1.50
N ALA A 62 -9.05 -1.66 1.56
CA ALA A 62 -8.27 -0.92 2.55
C ALA A 62 -8.39 0.60 2.34
N LEU A 63 -8.38 1.06 1.10
CA LEU A 63 -8.52 2.47 0.74
C LEU A 63 -9.96 2.99 0.97
N GLU A 64 -11.00 2.19 0.67
CA GLU A 64 -12.41 2.56 0.96
C GLU A 64 -12.64 2.83 2.45
N LYS A 65 -12.06 2.04 3.33
CA LYS A 65 -12.15 2.27 4.78
C LYS A 65 -11.51 3.59 5.18
N GLY A 66 -10.49 4.03 4.45
CA GLY A 66 -9.87 5.33 4.62
C GLY A 66 -10.77 6.52 4.30
N THR A 67 -11.78 6.37 3.44
CA THR A 67 -12.69 7.45 3.02
C THR A 67 -13.96 7.59 3.87
N GLN A 68 -14.25 6.64 4.78
CA GLN A 68 -15.52 6.57 5.53
C GLN A 68 -15.41 6.96 7.01
N GLY A 69 -14.77 8.06 7.34
CA GLY A 69 -14.70 8.57 8.70
C GLY A 69 -13.36 8.28 9.39
N ARG A 70 -13.34 7.65 10.57
CA ARG A 70 -12.10 7.34 11.30
C ARG A 70 -11.34 6.19 10.62
N ALA A 71 -10.61 6.54 9.57
CA ALA A 71 -9.86 5.60 8.77
C ALA A 71 -8.57 5.18 9.48
N PRO A 72 -8.18 3.90 9.40
CA PRO A 72 -6.83 3.51 9.74
C PRO A 72 -5.83 4.21 8.82
N SER A 73 -4.64 4.51 9.33
CA SER A 73 -3.53 4.90 8.46
C SER A 73 -3.12 3.72 7.60
N VAL A 74 -2.93 3.94 6.30
CA VAL A 74 -2.58 2.88 5.36
C VAL A 74 -1.18 3.12 4.81
N VAL A 75 -0.25 2.21 5.09
CA VAL A 75 1.07 2.18 4.48
C VAL A 75 1.01 1.25 3.28
N LEU A 76 1.41 1.76 2.11
CA LEU A 76 1.44 1.03 0.84
C LEU A 76 2.88 0.91 0.33
N ASP A 77 3.32 -0.32 0.08
CA ASP A 77 4.69 -0.66 -0.30
C ASP A 77 4.68 -1.73 -1.40
N ALA A 78 5.80 -1.92 -2.07
CA ALA A 78 6.06 -3.03 -2.99
C ALA A 78 4.90 -3.33 -3.97
N ASP A 79 4.29 -4.53 -3.91
CA ASP A 79 3.23 -4.96 -4.83
C ASP A 79 2.00 -4.03 -4.81
N ALA A 80 1.66 -3.43 -3.66
CA ALA A 80 0.57 -2.47 -3.59
C ALA A 80 0.85 -1.21 -4.41
N LEU A 81 2.10 -0.72 -4.42
CA LEU A 81 2.51 0.40 -5.26
C LEU A 81 2.48 0.04 -6.75
N THR A 82 2.82 -1.19 -7.08
CA THR A 82 2.73 -1.70 -8.46
C THR A 82 1.27 -1.76 -8.93
N LEU A 83 0.35 -2.22 -8.07
CA LEU A 83 -1.09 -2.22 -8.35
C LEU A 83 -1.64 -0.80 -8.52
N LEU A 84 -1.24 0.16 -7.67
CA LEU A 84 -1.62 1.57 -7.80
C LEU A 84 -1.14 2.18 -9.12
N ALA A 85 0.08 1.86 -9.55
CA ALA A 85 0.63 2.36 -10.80
C ALA A 85 -0.08 1.78 -12.04
N ALA A 86 -0.64 0.57 -11.92
CA ALA A 86 -1.35 -0.10 -13.00
C ALA A 86 -2.83 0.27 -13.10
N ASP A 87 -3.45 0.76 -12.02
CA ASP A 87 -4.87 1.06 -11.93
C ASP A 87 -5.12 2.48 -11.40
N THR A 88 -5.50 3.36 -12.31
CA THR A 88 -5.80 4.77 -11.98
C THR A 88 -6.98 4.93 -11.03
N SER A 89 -7.91 3.98 -10.98
CA SER A 89 -9.04 4.03 -10.06
C SER A 89 -8.60 3.73 -8.62
N LEU A 90 -7.68 2.80 -8.44
CA LEU A 90 -7.04 2.57 -7.14
C LEU A 90 -6.24 3.78 -6.69
N PHE A 91 -5.49 4.38 -7.60
CA PHE A 91 -4.69 5.57 -7.31
C PHE A 91 -5.58 6.76 -6.89
N ALA A 92 -6.74 6.93 -7.53
CA ALA A 92 -7.68 8.00 -7.21
C ALA A 92 -8.34 7.84 -5.81
N ASN A 93 -8.30 6.65 -5.22
CA ASN A 93 -8.82 6.38 -3.88
C ASN A 93 -7.80 6.68 -2.76
N LEU A 94 -6.60 7.13 -3.09
CA LEU A 94 -5.64 7.58 -2.08
C LEU A 94 -6.19 8.78 -1.30
N HIS A 95 -5.96 8.78 0.01
CA HIS A 95 -6.43 9.82 0.93
C HIS A 95 -5.32 10.28 1.86
N GLU A 96 -5.54 11.32 2.63
CA GLU A 96 -4.54 12.00 3.48
C GLU A 96 -3.86 11.10 4.53
N ASN A 97 -4.50 9.96 4.91
CA ASN A 97 -3.93 9.00 5.86
C ASN A 97 -3.14 7.88 5.18
N CYS A 98 -2.89 7.98 3.87
CA CYS A 98 -2.04 7.04 3.14
C CYS A 98 -0.58 7.48 3.17
N VAL A 99 0.31 6.52 3.38
CA VAL A 99 1.76 6.69 3.28
C VAL A 99 2.27 5.71 2.22
N LEU A 100 2.95 6.23 1.21
CA LEU A 100 3.59 5.45 0.16
C LEU A 100 5.09 5.38 0.46
N THR A 101 5.70 4.19 0.32
CA THR A 101 7.12 3.95 0.59
C THR A 101 7.88 3.49 -0.66
N PRO A 102 7.78 4.21 -1.80
CA PRO A 102 8.36 3.76 -3.06
C PRO A 102 9.89 3.84 -3.04
N HIS A 103 10.54 2.79 -3.54
CA HIS A 103 11.90 2.93 -4.04
C HIS A 103 11.92 3.72 -5.36
N ALA A 104 13.10 4.08 -5.87
CA ALA A 104 13.21 4.97 -7.05
C ALA A 104 12.46 4.46 -8.30
N GLY A 105 12.45 3.14 -8.53
CA GLY A 105 11.76 2.53 -9.68
C GLY A 105 10.24 2.53 -9.54
N GLU A 106 9.71 2.31 -8.35
CA GLU A 106 8.27 2.42 -8.05
C GLU A 106 7.82 3.87 -8.13
N PHE A 107 8.61 4.79 -7.58
CA PHE A 107 8.34 6.22 -7.66
C PHE A 107 8.23 6.70 -9.11
N ALA A 108 9.13 6.26 -9.98
CA ALA A 108 9.09 6.64 -11.40
C ALA A 108 7.85 6.10 -12.14
N ARG A 109 7.30 4.96 -11.72
CA ARG A 109 6.05 4.42 -12.29
C ARG A 109 4.81 5.17 -11.79
N LEU A 110 4.79 5.55 -10.51
CA LEU A 110 3.68 6.29 -9.89
C LEU A 110 3.65 7.75 -10.31
N PHE A 111 4.82 8.38 -10.43
CA PHE A 111 4.99 9.81 -10.65
C PHE A 111 6.02 10.08 -11.76
N PRO A 112 5.73 9.69 -13.02
CA PRO A 112 6.69 9.79 -14.12
C PRO A 112 7.18 11.21 -14.36
N ASP A 113 6.27 12.20 -14.30
CA ASP A 113 6.60 13.61 -14.53
C ASP A 113 7.58 14.16 -13.48
N ILE A 114 7.41 13.74 -12.23
CA ILE A 114 8.29 14.15 -11.11
C ILE A 114 9.63 13.43 -11.19
N ALA A 115 9.60 12.15 -11.56
CA ALA A 115 10.83 11.37 -11.75
C ALA A 115 11.67 11.93 -12.90
N GLU A 116 11.05 12.38 -13.98
CA GLU A 116 11.75 13.07 -15.09
C GLU A 116 12.43 14.35 -14.60
N LYS A 117 11.73 15.19 -13.82
CA LYS A 117 12.32 16.39 -13.21
C LYS A 117 13.49 16.09 -12.27
N LEU A 118 13.41 15.01 -11.51
CA LEU A 118 14.50 14.57 -10.62
C LEU A 118 15.75 14.16 -11.38
N ASN A 119 15.60 13.61 -12.58
CA ASN A 119 16.70 13.14 -13.42
C ASN A 119 17.20 14.21 -14.39
N ALA A 120 16.49 15.34 -14.53
CA ALA A 120 16.88 16.41 -15.43
C ALA A 120 18.12 17.15 -14.87
N PRO A 121 19.10 17.50 -15.74
CA PRO A 121 20.23 18.34 -15.33
C PRO A 121 19.75 19.73 -14.92
N ALA A 122 20.30 20.27 -13.85
CA ALA A 122 20.03 21.65 -13.44
C ALA A 122 20.54 22.62 -14.51
N THR A 123 19.64 23.36 -15.14
CA THR A 123 19.98 24.37 -16.16
C THR A 123 20.20 25.75 -15.56
N SER A 124 19.61 26.04 -14.40
CA SER A 124 19.84 27.27 -13.63
C SER A 124 19.35 27.06 -12.18
N GLY A 125 20.11 27.48 -11.19
CA GLY A 125 19.75 27.33 -9.78
C GLY A 125 20.03 25.94 -9.20
N PRO A 126 19.58 25.66 -7.95
CA PRO A 126 19.74 24.34 -7.34
C PRO A 126 18.95 23.26 -8.10
N ALA A 127 19.52 22.07 -8.20
CA ALA A 127 18.84 20.93 -8.80
C ALA A 127 17.57 20.57 -8.01
N TYR A 128 16.53 20.13 -8.71
CA TYR A 128 15.32 19.60 -8.09
C TYR A 128 15.67 18.35 -7.27
N SER A 129 15.33 18.34 -6.00
CA SER A 129 15.75 17.31 -5.07
C SER A 129 14.62 16.32 -4.74
N LYS A 130 14.98 15.18 -4.14
CA LYS A 130 13.98 14.22 -3.62
C LYS A 130 13.06 14.86 -2.57
N VAL A 131 13.56 15.82 -1.79
CA VAL A 131 12.76 16.54 -0.79
C VAL A 131 11.70 17.42 -1.48
N ASP A 132 12.05 18.04 -2.61
CA ASP A 132 11.09 18.85 -3.38
C ASP A 132 10.02 17.96 -4.03
N ALA A 133 10.38 16.74 -4.40
CA ALA A 133 9.45 15.77 -4.99
C ALA A 133 8.43 15.20 -4.01
N THR A 134 8.66 15.31 -2.71
CA THR A 134 7.77 14.77 -1.66
C THR A 134 6.88 15.84 -1.01
N ARG A 135 6.94 17.06 -1.49
CA ARG A 135 6.12 18.20 -1.06
C ARG A 135 4.97 18.47 -2.03
#